data_1942273a3aad9c129626e58ab90512e8
#
_entry.id   1942273a3aad9c129626e58ab90512e8
#
_cell.length_a   1.000
_cell.length_b   1.000
_cell.length_c   1.000
_cell.angle_alpha   90.00
_cell.angle_beta   90.00
_cell.angle_gamma   90.00
#
_symmetry.space_group_name_H-M   'P 1'
#
loop_
_entity.id
_entity.type
_entity.pdbx_description
1 polymer ?
#
loop_
_entity_poly.entity_id
_entity_poly.type
_entity_poly.pdbx_seq_one_letter_code
_entity_poly.pdbx_strand_id
1 'polypeptide(L)'
;QDSKAPAHMFFKVDDGWIAAYNMGEFGAAVYWFNSDGKKRRKLSDHQINQFMVDNGRIFAVEGLAHLGLSRGSMIELRKEKGQWSAEEFIPFPGSAEAIAQVSSGDYVIVTSDMRLRVNLEKELNILIPNGDWGSLYPNSAAIADDGYIYIGMRQFVVKCKLSISVQSFTFLVPDKAWLNTKKE
;
A
#
# COMPACT_ATOMS: atom_id res chain seq x y z
N GLN A 1 7.82 22.01 -9.94
CA GLN A 1 7.14 22.75 -8.86
C GLN A 1 7.45 22.02 -7.56
N ASP A 2 8.28 22.62 -6.70
CA ASP A 2 8.57 22.05 -5.37
C ASP A 2 7.29 22.10 -4.53
N SER A 3 6.68 20.96 -4.32
CA SER A 3 5.52 20.85 -3.44
C SER A 3 5.95 21.25 -2.02
N LYS A 4 5.30 22.24 -1.44
CA LYS A 4 5.47 22.62 -0.03
C LYS A 4 4.77 21.62 0.92
N ALA A 5 4.08 20.62 0.38
CA ALA A 5 3.44 19.59 1.18
C ALA A 5 4.51 18.69 1.81
N PRO A 6 4.34 18.28 3.07
CA PRO A 6 5.23 17.30 3.70
C PRO A 6 5.08 15.94 2.99
N ALA A 7 6.16 15.15 2.98
CA ALA A 7 6.04 13.76 2.58
C ALA A 7 5.08 13.04 3.54
N HIS A 8 4.19 12.21 2.99
CA HIS A 8 3.23 11.47 3.80
C HIS A 8 3.80 10.15 4.33
N MET A 9 4.89 9.67 3.71
CA MET A 9 5.54 8.42 4.09
C MET A 9 7.04 8.48 3.89
N PHE A 10 7.80 7.87 4.81
CA PHE A 10 9.26 7.77 4.77
C PHE A 10 9.69 6.33 4.97
N PHE A 11 10.73 5.94 4.25
CA PHE A 11 11.37 4.64 4.39
C PHE A 11 12.89 4.82 4.54
N LYS A 12 13.48 4.28 5.63
CA LYS A 12 14.92 4.35 5.89
C LYS A 12 15.66 3.37 5.00
N VAL A 13 16.71 3.85 4.34
CA VAL A 13 17.65 3.05 3.55
C VAL A 13 19.09 3.24 4.08
N ASP A 14 20.03 2.43 3.57
CA ASP A 14 21.43 2.40 4.06
C ASP A 14 22.13 3.76 3.98
N ASP A 15 21.87 4.54 2.92
CA ASP A 15 22.52 5.82 2.63
C ASP A 15 21.61 7.04 2.78
N GLY A 16 20.41 6.85 3.39
CA GLY A 16 19.50 7.96 3.57
C GLY A 16 18.04 7.54 3.76
N TRP A 17 17.15 8.18 3.00
CA TRP A 17 15.71 8.03 3.12
C TRP A 17 15.05 8.05 1.74
N ILE A 18 14.03 7.23 1.58
CA ILE A 18 13.08 7.36 0.47
C ILE A 18 11.83 8.02 1.04
N ALA A 19 11.39 9.10 0.42
CA ALA A 19 10.22 9.87 0.82
C ALA A 19 9.18 9.83 -0.30
N ALA A 20 7.95 9.48 0.05
CA ALA A 20 6.82 9.46 -0.86
C ALA A 20 5.90 10.64 -0.59
N TYR A 21 5.53 11.32 -1.65
CA TYR A 21 4.56 12.40 -1.68
C TYR A 21 3.36 11.94 -2.51
N ASN A 22 2.19 11.94 -1.92
CA ASN A 22 0.94 11.60 -2.59
C ASN A 22 -0.07 12.73 -2.35
N MET A 23 -0.44 13.43 -3.42
CA MET A 23 -1.41 14.53 -3.41
C MET A 23 -2.67 14.15 -4.17
N GLY A 24 -2.97 12.84 -4.26
CA GLY A 24 -4.11 12.34 -5.01
C GLY A 24 -4.02 12.71 -6.49
N GLU A 25 -5.13 13.22 -7.04
CA GLU A 25 -5.22 13.67 -8.43
C GLU A 25 -4.25 14.81 -8.82
N PHE A 26 -3.74 15.54 -7.83
CA PHE A 26 -2.80 16.65 -8.05
C PHE A 26 -1.35 16.20 -8.23
N GLY A 27 -1.11 14.88 -8.23
CA GLY A 27 0.18 14.28 -8.54
C GLY A 27 0.86 13.61 -7.35
N ALA A 28 2.03 13.06 -7.63
CA ALA A 28 2.85 12.37 -6.66
C ALA A 28 4.33 12.47 -7.00
N ALA A 29 5.19 12.11 -6.07
CA ALA A 29 6.60 11.97 -6.31
C ALA A 29 7.27 11.08 -5.27
N VAL A 30 8.27 10.35 -5.70
CA VAL A 30 9.16 9.58 -4.84
C VAL A 30 10.55 10.17 -4.94
N TYR A 31 11.14 10.52 -3.80
CA TYR A 31 12.49 11.08 -3.73
C TYR A 31 13.37 10.22 -2.84
N TRP A 32 14.62 10.10 -3.24
CA TRP A 32 15.69 9.74 -2.32
C TRP A 32 16.31 11.00 -1.73
N PHE A 33 16.64 10.94 -0.44
CA PHE A 33 17.41 11.94 0.31
C PHE A 33 18.61 11.25 0.95
N ASN A 34 19.76 11.90 0.96
CA ASN A 34 20.89 11.42 1.75
C ASN A 34 20.62 11.56 3.26
N SER A 35 21.50 10.99 4.09
CA SER A 35 21.27 10.87 5.54
C SER A 35 21.05 12.20 6.27
N ASP A 36 21.66 13.30 5.80
CA ASP A 36 21.52 14.64 6.38
C ASP A 36 20.42 15.49 5.70
N GLY A 37 19.73 14.93 4.69
CA GLY A 37 18.64 15.58 3.97
C GLY A 37 19.03 16.70 3.01
N LYS A 38 20.34 16.99 2.86
CA LYS A 38 20.81 18.11 2.02
C LYS A 38 20.82 17.82 0.53
N LYS A 39 20.94 16.53 0.17
CA LYS A 39 20.90 16.08 -1.23
C LYS A 39 19.66 15.28 -1.46
N ARG A 40 18.97 15.53 -2.57
CA ARG A 40 17.80 14.77 -2.98
C ARG A 40 17.85 14.47 -4.47
N ARG A 41 17.19 13.38 -4.85
CA ARG A 41 16.96 13.00 -6.23
C ARG A 41 15.58 12.42 -6.41
N LYS A 42 14.84 12.90 -7.39
CA LYS A 42 13.55 12.31 -7.76
C LYS A 42 13.78 10.94 -8.39
N LEU A 43 13.02 9.96 -7.95
CA LEU A 43 13.08 8.58 -8.45
C LEU A 43 11.95 8.33 -9.45
N SER A 44 10.74 8.78 -9.14
CA SER A 44 9.56 8.55 -9.97
C SER A 44 8.39 9.47 -9.60
N ASP A 45 7.27 9.31 -10.33
CA ASP A 45 5.99 9.95 -10.07
C ASP A 45 4.95 8.97 -9.49
N HIS A 46 5.36 7.83 -8.91
CA HIS A 46 4.44 6.85 -8.33
C HIS A 46 3.75 7.39 -7.08
N GLN A 47 2.47 7.06 -6.95
CA GLN A 47 1.62 7.42 -5.80
C GLN A 47 1.68 6.33 -4.73
N ILE A 48 2.80 6.25 -4.01
CA ILE A 48 3.02 5.20 -3.01
C ILE A 48 2.04 5.34 -1.85
N ASN A 49 1.39 4.23 -1.52
CA ASN A 49 0.47 4.08 -0.40
C ASN A 49 1.06 3.25 0.76
N GLN A 50 1.99 2.32 0.46
CA GLN A 50 2.67 1.55 1.50
C GLN A 50 4.00 1.00 0.98
N PHE A 51 5.04 1.00 1.84
CA PHE A 51 6.30 0.28 1.63
C PHE A 51 6.28 -1.10 2.29
N MET A 52 7.07 -2.02 1.74
CA MET A 52 7.29 -3.35 2.27
C MET A 52 8.71 -3.82 1.98
N VAL A 53 9.27 -4.66 2.86
CA VAL A 53 10.56 -5.31 2.67
C VAL A 53 10.37 -6.81 2.69
N ASP A 54 10.97 -7.49 1.72
CA ASP A 54 11.06 -8.95 1.70
C ASP A 54 12.43 -9.40 1.20
N ASN A 55 13.14 -10.19 2.01
CA ASN A 55 14.49 -10.70 1.72
C ASN A 55 15.48 -9.60 1.25
N GLY A 56 15.42 -8.43 1.88
CA GLY A 56 16.28 -7.29 1.55
C GLY A 56 15.88 -6.52 0.28
N ARG A 57 14.85 -6.97 -0.44
CA ARG A 57 14.22 -6.21 -1.53
C ARG A 57 13.20 -5.24 -0.96
N ILE A 58 13.14 -4.04 -1.54
CA ILE A 58 12.20 -3.01 -1.11
C ILE A 58 11.12 -2.89 -2.19
N PHE A 59 9.89 -3.11 -1.78
CA PHE A 59 8.71 -2.94 -2.62
C PHE A 59 7.83 -1.82 -2.07
N ALA A 60 6.96 -1.31 -2.93
CA ALA A 60 5.86 -0.45 -2.53
C ALA A 60 4.63 -0.74 -3.39
N VAL A 61 3.45 -0.52 -2.83
CA VAL A 61 2.22 -0.47 -3.62
C VAL A 61 1.85 0.97 -3.85
N GLU A 62 1.38 1.24 -5.05
CA GLU A 62 0.95 2.56 -5.47
C GLU A 62 -0.45 2.48 -6.07
N GLY A 63 -1.17 3.60 -6.02
CA GLY A 63 -2.47 3.66 -6.67
C GLY A 63 -3.14 5.01 -6.59
N LEU A 64 -4.06 5.20 -7.52
CA LEU A 64 -5.00 6.33 -7.56
C LEU A 64 -6.39 5.82 -7.91
N ALA A 65 -7.36 6.08 -7.03
CA ALA A 65 -8.78 5.92 -7.30
C ALA A 65 -9.46 7.30 -7.23
N HIS A 66 -9.93 7.81 -8.35
CA HIS A 66 -10.60 9.11 -8.42
C HIS A 66 -11.56 9.19 -9.61
N LEU A 67 -12.82 9.60 -9.38
CA LEU A 67 -13.84 9.85 -10.41
C LEU A 67 -13.96 8.74 -11.49
N GLY A 68 -13.96 7.46 -11.06
CA GLY A 68 -14.05 6.32 -11.97
C GLY A 68 -12.72 5.86 -12.57
N LEU A 69 -11.63 6.60 -12.37
CA LEU A 69 -10.28 6.13 -12.63
C LEU A 69 -9.82 5.28 -11.44
N SER A 70 -9.37 4.06 -11.70
CA SER A 70 -8.70 3.21 -10.71
C SER A 70 -7.50 2.56 -11.36
N ARG A 71 -6.30 2.85 -10.88
CA ARG A 71 -5.04 2.31 -11.36
C ARG A 71 -4.08 2.10 -10.21
N GLY A 72 -3.23 1.12 -10.33
CA GLY A 72 -2.19 0.86 -9.34
C GLY A 72 -1.17 -0.13 -9.83
N SER A 73 -0.11 -0.28 -9.08
CA SER A 73 0.93 -1.26 -9.33
C SER A 73 1.69 -1.62 -8.06
N MET A 74 2.46 -2.67 -8.11
CA MET A 74 3.59 -2.90 -7.21
C MET A 74 4.83 -2.37 -7.90
N ILE A 75 5.62 -1.59 -7.20
CA ILE A 75 6.91 -1.08 -7.67
C ILE A 75 8.03 -1.70 -6.86
N GLU A 76 9.19 -1.83 -7.44
CA GLU A 76 10.42 -2.21 -6.76
C GLU A 76 11.38 -1.03 -6.72
N LEU A 77 11.95 -0.79 -5.54
CA LEU A 77 13.00 0.19 -5.33
C LEU A 77 14.33 -0.54 -5.28
N ARG A 78 15.21 -0.23 -6.23
CA ARG A 78 16.52 -0.86 -6.38
C ARG A 78 17.64 0.15 -6.27
N LYS A 79 18.77 -0.32 -5.74
CA LYS A 79 20.01 0.46 -5.73
C LYS A 79 21.04 -0.24 -6.60
N GLU A 80 21.34 0.37 -7.75
CA GLU A 80 22.34 -0.13 -8.67
C GLU A 80 23.46 0.90 -8.86
N LYS A 81 24.72 0.46 -8.75
CA LYS A 81 25.89 1.34 -8.86
C LYS A 81 25.80 2.60 -7.98
N GLY A 82 25.24 2.46 -6.77
CA GLY A 82 25.05 3.55 -5.82
C GLY A 82 23.89 4.49 -6.13
N GLN A 83 23.03 4.17 -7.08
CA GLN A 83 21.88 4.99 -7.46
C GLN A 83 20.57 4.23 -7.26
N TRP A 84 19.63 4.86 -6.55
CA TRP A 84 18.27 4.34 -6.38
C TRP A 84 17.42 4.57 -7.64
N SER A 85 16.61 3.60 -7.99
CA SER A 85 15.51 3.68 -8.96
C SER A 85 14.21 3.20 -8.33
N ALA A 86 13.08 3.55 -8.93
CA ALA A 86 11.76 3.04 -8.60
C ALA A 86 11.09 2.61 -9.91
N GLU A 87 10.84 1.33 -10.08
CA GLU A 87 10.36 0.73 -11.32
C GLU A 87 9.10 -0.09 -11.07
N GLU A 88 8.17 -0.07 -12.02
CA GLU A 88 7.00 -0.92 -11.97
C GLU A 88 7.43 -2.40 -11.99
N PHE A 89 7.00 -3.14 -10.97
CA PHE A 89 7.22 -4.57 -10.86
C PHE A 89 6.07 -5.34 -11.53
N ILE A 90 4.81 -5.01 -11.20
CA ILE A 90 3.61 -5.58 -11.81
C ILE A 90 2.45 -4.59 -11.69
N PRO A 91 1.69 -4.33 -12.79
CA PRO A 91 0.49 -3.49 -12.75
C PRO A 91 -0.69 -4.24 -12.12
N PHE A 92 -1.62 -3.47 -11.54
CA PHE A 92 -2.86 -3.95 -10.95
C PHE A 92 -4.09 -3.40 -11.69
N PRO A 93 -5.21 -4.14 -11.69
CA PRO A 93 -6.46 -3.68 -12.31
C PRO A 93 -7.15 -2.55 -11.53
N GLY A 94 -6.66 -2.20 -10.33
CA GLY A 94 -7.24 -1.15 -9.49
C GLY A 94 -6.21 -0.50 -8.58
N SER A 95 -6.59 0.61 -7.94
CA SER A 95 -5.76 1.37 -7.00
C SER A 95 -5.38 0.50 -5.80
N ALA A 96 -4.08 0.25 -5.62
CA ALA A 96 -3.58 -0.53 -4.50
C ALA A 96 -3.45 0.36 -3.26
N GLU A 97 -4.21 0.05 -2.23
CA GLU A 97 -4.30 0.81 -0.99
C GLU A 97 -3.46 0.21 0.14
N ALA A 98 -3.30 -1.12 0.13
CA ALA A 98 -2.51 -1.82 1.14
C ALA A 98 -1.94 -3.14 0.62
N ILE A 99 -0.86 -3.59 1.26
CA ILE A 99 -0.20 -4.87 1.01
C ILE A 99 0.04 -5.59 2.33
N ALA A 100 -0.16 -6.92 2.34
CA ALA A 100 0.19 -7.79 3.44
C ALA A 100 0.95 -9.02 2.91
N GLN A 101 2.02 -9.40 3.59
CA GLN A 101 2.81 -10.58 3.24
C GLN A 101 2.17 -11.84 3.80
N VAL A 102 1.91 -12.83 2.93
CA VAL A 102 1.41 -14.16 3.31
C VAL A 102 2.59 -15.05 3.72
N SER A 103 3.62 -15.05 2.89
CA SER A 103 4.91 -15.71 3.10
C SER A 103 5.97 -14.99 2.27
N SER A 104 7.25 -15.37 2.41
CA SER A 104 8.27 -14.77 1.56
C SER A 104 7.94 -14.95 0.08
N GLY A 105 7.95 -13.85 -0.64
CA GLY A 105 7.63 -13.80 -2.07
C GLY A 105 6.14 -13.92 -2.44
N ASP A 106 5.23 -13.89 -1.46
CA ASP A 106 3.80 -14.06 -1.70
C ASP A 106 2.99 -13.03 -0.89
N TYR A 107 2.13 -12.28 -1.58
CA TYR A 107 1.49 -11.09 -1.02
C TYR A 107 0.01 -11.03 -1.36
N VAL A 108 -0.76 -10.46 -0.44
CA VAL A 108 -2.12 -10.01 -0.69
C VAL A 108 -2.12 -8.50 -0.86
N ILE A 109 -2.70 -8.04 -1.96
CA ILE A 109 -2.93 -6.64 -2.25
C ILE A 109 -4.41 -6.34 -2.04
N VAL A 110 -4.69 -5.30 -1.27
CA VAL A 110 -6.03 -4.73 -1.13
C VAL A 110 -6.10 -3.50 -2.03
N THR A 111 -6.99 -3.54 -3.01
CA THR A 111 -7.26 -2.37 -3.84
C THR A 111 -8.50 -1.63 -3.33
N SER A 112 -8.85 -0.53 -3.97
CA SER A 112 -10.07 0.23 -3.68
C SER A 112 -11.35 -0.62 -3.67
N ASP A 113 -11.38 -1.71 -4.45
CA ASP A 113 -12.57 -2.54 -4.67
C ASP A 113 -12.29 -4.05 -4.82
N MET A 114 -11.03 -4.46 -4.85
CA MET A 114 -10.63 -5.86 -5.06
C MET A 114 -9.65 -6.35 -3.99
N ARG A 115 -9.49 -7.67 -3.94
CA ARG A 115 -8.38 -8.34 -3.26
C ARG A 115 -7.64 -9.23 -4.24
N LEU A 116 -6.34 -9.01 -4.35
CA LEU A 116 -5.45 -9.70 -5.28
C LEU A 116 -4.43 -10.53 -4.50
N ARG A 117 -3.89 -11.56 -5.12
CA ARG A 117 -2.70 -12.27 -4.66
C ARG A 117 -1.62 -12.17 -5.73
N VAL A 118 -0.42 -11.85 -5.32
CA VAL A 118 0.73 -11.61 -6.20
C VAL A 118 1.95 -12.30 -5.63
N ASN A 119 2.77 -12.91 -6.50
CA ASN A 119 4.06 -13.47 -6.12
C ASN A 119 5.23 -12.77 -6.85
N LEU A 120 6.46 -13.17 -6.51
CA LEU A 120 7.67 -12.61 -7.13
C LEU A 120 7.92 -13.09 -8.57
N GLU A 121 7.24 -14.12 -9.02
CA GLU A 121 7.18 -14.60 -10.42
C GLU A 121 6.22 -13.75 -11.27
N LYS A 122 5.60 -12.72 -10.67
CA LYS A 122 4.61 -11.83 -11.28
C LYS A 122 3.29 -12.51 -11.67
N GLU A 123 2.97 -13.60 -10.99
CA GLU A 123 1.65 -14.20 -11.11
C GLU A 123 0.64 -13.41 -10.28
N LEU A 124 -0.45 -12.98 -10.91
CA LEU A 124 -1.52 -12.21 -10.29
C LEU A 124 -2.82 -13.00 -10.34
N ASN A 125 -3.40 -13.21 -9.17
CA ASN A 125 -4.70 -13.88 -9.03
C ASN A 125 -5.70 -12.95 -8.35
N ILE A 126 -6.88 -12.78 -8.93
CA ILE A 126 -7.97 -12.02 -8.32
C ILE A 126 -8.70 -12.93 -7.33
N LEU A 127 -8.57 -12.64 -6.04
CA LEU A 127 -9.23 -13.41 -4.98
C LEU A 127 -10.68 -12.94 -4.75
N ILE A 128 -10.90 -11.63 -4.80
CA ILE A 128 -12.21 -10.99 -4.70
C ILE A 128 -12.27 -9.91 -5.79
N PRO A 129 -13.10 -10.10 -6.82
CA PRO A 129 -13.17 -9.16 -7.95
C PRO A 129 -13.98 -7.89 -7.63
N ASN A 130 -14.86 -7.94 -6.65
CA ASN A 130 -15.63 -6.80 -6.14
C ASN A 130 -15.84 -7.00 -4.65
N GLY A 131 -15.16 -6.19 -3.84
CA GLY A 131 -15.22 -6.28 -2.39
C GLY A 131 -16.34 -5.45 -1.75
N ASP A 132 -17.10 -4.69 -2.54
CA ASP A 132 -18.14 -3.75 -2.09
C ASP A 132 -17.66 -2.75 -1.01
N TRP A 133 -16.35 -2.48 -0.96
CA TRP A 133 -15.75 -1.60 0.04
C TRP A 133 -15.12 -0.31 -0.53
N GLY A 134 -15.29 -0.01 -1.84
CA GLY A 134 -14.65 1.14 -2.48
C GLY A 134 -14.92 2.47 -1.79
N SER A 135 -16.15 2.69 -1.30
CA SER A 135 -16.51 3.88 -0.52
C SER A 135 -16.09 3.82 0.96
N LEU A 136 -15.50 2.71 1.42
CA LEU A 136 -15.10 2.50 2.82
C LEU A 136 -13.61 2.85 3.06
N TYR A 137 -12.88 3.14 2.00
CA TYR A 137 -11.50 3.62 1.99
C TYR A 137 -10.54 2.68 2.74
N PRO A 138 -10.21 1.50 2.16
CA PRO A 138 -9.17 0.64 2.70
C PRO A 138 -7.83 1.39 2.76
N ASN A 139 -7.03 1.15 3.79
CA ASN A 139 -5.79 1.90 4.02
C ASN A 139 -4.66 1.08 4.66
N SER A 140 -4.95 -0.12 5.11
CA SER A 140 -3.96 -1.01 5.73
C SER A 140 -4.44 -2.45 5.67
N ALA A 141 -3.51 -3.40 5.78
CA ALA A 141 -3.82 -4.81 5.83
C ALA A 141 -2.84 -5.56 6.74
N ALA A 142 -3.34 -6.55 7.46
CA ALA A 142 -2.53 -7.46 8.26
C ALA A 142 -3.09 -8.88 8.16
N ILE A 143 -2.22 -9.87 8.08
CA ILE A 143 -2.59 -11.28 8.11
C ILE A 143 -2.23 -11.80 9.50
N ALA A 144 -3.18 -12.52 10.12
CA ALA A 144 -2.99 -13.14 11.41
C ALA A 144 -2.84 -14.66 11.29
N ASP A 145 -2.27 -15.29 12.32
CA ASP A 145 -2.02 -16.73 12.38
C ASP A 145 -3.32 -17.56 12.37
N ASP A 146 -4.47 -16.92 12.61
CA ASP A 146 -5.80 -17.55 12.56
C ASP A 146 -6.31 -17.79 11.12
N GLY A 147 -5.51 -17.45 10.10
CA GLY A 147 -5.86 -17.60 8.68
C GLY A 147 -6.81 -16.53 8.15
N TYR A 148 -6.92 -15.42 8.88
CA TYR A 148 -7.71 -14.26 8.45
C TYR A 148 -6.81 -13.10 8.04
N ILE A 149 -7.33 -12.28 7.12
CA ILE A 149 -6.80 -10.95 6.83
C ILE A 149 -7.72 -9.91 7.47
N TYR A 150 -7.09 -8.93 8.09
CA TYR A 150 -7.72 -7.77 8.69
C TYR A 150 -7.39 -6.57 7.82
N ILE A 151 -8.41 -5.91 7.28
CA ILE A 151 -8.26 -4.77 6.39
C ILE A 151 -8.75 -3.52 7.13
N GLY A 152 -7.84 -2.61 7.42
CA GLY A 152 -8.19 -1.32 8.00
C GLY A 152 -8.94 -0.46 6.99
N MET A 153 -10.06 0.08 7.42
CA MET A 153 -10.89 1.01 6.69
C MET A 153 -10.89 2.37 7.40
N ARG A 154 -11.52 3.37 6.81
CA ARG A 154 -11.54 4.73 7.38
C ARG A 154 -12.09 4.78 8.81
N GLN A 155 -13.04 3.91 9.19
CA GLN A 155 -13.75 3.98 10.48
C GLN A 155 -13.85 2.64 11.22
N PHE A 156 -13.42 1.54 10.63
CA PHE A 156 -13.53 0.19 11.17
C PHE A 156 -12.52 -0.76 10.53
N VAL A 157 -12.56 -2.03 10.91
CA VAL A 157 -11.72 -3.08 10.32
C VAL A 157 -12.63 -4.15 9.71
N VAL A 158 -12.32 -4.57 8.50
CA VAL A 158 -12.94 -5.75 7.88
C VAL A 158 -12.09 -6.96 8.19
N LYS A 159 -12.69 -7.99 8.76
CA LYS A 159 -12.09 -9.32 8.94
C LYS A 159 -12.67 -10.25 7.90
N CYS A 160 -11.83 -10.94 7.12
CA CYS A 160 -12.25 -11.96 6.17
C CYS A 160 -11.19 -13.07 6.04
N LYS A 161 -11.63 -14.26 5.61
CA LYS A 161 -10.70 -15.38 5.40
C LYS A 161 -9.69 -15.07 4.28
N LEU A 162 -8.46 -15.52 4.46
CA LEU A 162 -7.42 -15.40 3.45
C LEU A 162 -7.72 -16.29 2.23
N SER A 163 -8.33 -17.46 2.43
CA SER A 163 -8.70 -18.40 1.38
C SER A 163 -9.90 -17.91 0.54
N ILE A 164 -9.94 -18.32 -0.73
CA ILE A 164 -10.87 -17.86 -1.78
C ILE A 164 -12.33 -18.32 -1.54
N SER A 165 -12.59 -19.32 -0.72
CA SER A 165 -13.81 -20.14 -0.85
C SER A 165 -15.10 -19.54 -0.26
N VAL A 166 -15.03 -18.44 0.50
CA VAL A 166 -16.26 -17.84 1.08
C VAL A 166 -16.05 -16.33 1.24
N GLN A 167 -16.85 -15.53 0.55
CA GLN A 167 -16.93 -14.07 0.74
C GLN A 167 -17.77 -13.75 2.00
N SER A 168 -17.27 -14.11 3.18
CA SER A 168 -17.88 -13.65 4.43
C SER A 168 -17.01 -12.57 5.05
N PHE A 169 -17.57 -11.38 5.17
CA PHE A 169 -16.93 -10.24 5.83
C PHE A 169 -17.54 -10.05 7.22
N THR A 170 -16.67 -9.83 8.21
CA THR A 170 -17.08 -9.38 9.53
C THR A 170 -16.56 -7.96 9.72
N PHE A 171 -17.45 -7.03 10.04
CA PHE A 171 -17.07 -5.65 10.32
C PHE A 171 -16.83 -5.50 11.83
N LEU A 172 -15.59 -5.17 12.18
CA LEU A 172 -15.16 -4.89 13.55
C LEU A 172 -15.20 -3.38 13.75
N VAL A 173 -16.17 -2.92 14.54
CA VAL A 173 -16.34 -1.49 14.84
C VAL A 173 -15.95 -1.23 16.29
N PRO A 174 -15.39 -0.02 16.62
CA PRO A 174 -15.14 0.36 18.00
C PRO A 174 -16.45 0.31 18.82
N ASP A 175 -16.40 -0.21 20.03
CA ASP A 175 -17.57 -0.17 20.88
C ASP A 175 -17.89 1.26 21.38
N LYS A 176 -19.14 1.48 21.81
CA LYS A 176 -19.60 2.81 22.24
C LYS A 176 -18.87 3.30 23.49
N ALA A 177 -18.44 2.41 24.38
CA ALA A 177 -17.69 2.79 25.57
C ALA A 177 -16.33 3.39 25.21
N TRP A 178 -15.59 2.73 24.31
CA TRP A 178 -14.31 3.23 23.79
C TRP A 178 -14.46 4.57 23.07
N LEU A 179 -15.49 4.73 22.24
CA LEU A 179 -15.75 6.00 21.53
C LEU A 179 -16.03 7.17 22.46
N ASN A 180 -16.63 6.92 23.62
CA ASN A 180 -16.92 7.96 24.62
C ASN A 180 -15.67 8.41 25.38
N THR A 181 -14.65 7.56 25.57
CA THR A 181 -13.40 7.94 26.24
C THR A 181 -12.50 8.88 25.42
N LYS A 182 -12.80 9.07 24.14
CA LYS A 182 -12.04 9.97 23.23
C LYS A 182 -12.63 11.39 23.11
N LYS A 183 -13.68 11.70 23.89
CA LYS A 183 -14.34 13.03 23.88
C LYS A 183 -13.89 13.94 25.02
N GLU A 184 -13.00 13.48 25.89
CA GLU A 184 -12.31 14.25 26.92
C GLU A 184 -10.85 14.55 26.44
#